data_5f9b64e1937043a66927b893f0f06f66
#
_entry.id   5f9b64e1937043a66927b893f0f06f66
#
_cell.length_a   1.000
_cell.length_b   1.000
_cell.length_c   1.000
_cell.angle_alpha   90.00
_cell.angle_beta   90.00
_cell.angle_gamma   90.00
#
_symmetry.space_group_name_H-M   'P 1'
#
loop_
_entity.id
_entity.type
_entity.pdbx_description
1 polymer ?
#
loop_
_entity_poly.entity_id
_entity_poly.type
_entity_poly.pdbx_seq_one_letter_code
_entity_poly.pdbx_strand_id
1 'polypeptide(L)'
;MRALPRSAGTDVAAQCFLNALLRETKDWRYLPATAADALPNIHIPLSQTQALRVPVRYFSPTQHHQYRFPATLLQSNSDDGDAVTFDQLVDLILEKPSVKGSLDADTLARFKQRVLESHAHTWQAIDLRHGWVNLRDKPLTFADAEQALLVGHAFHPAPKSHEPFN
;
A
#
# COMPACT_ATOMS: atom_id res chain seq x y z
N MET A 1 -13.91 16.00 -1.55
CA MET A 1 -13.49 15.16 -0.40
C MET A 1 -12.07 15.58 -0.04
N ARG A 2 -11.80 16.02 1.20
CA ARG A 2 -10.46 16.50 1.59
C ARG A 2 -9.56 15.29 1.74
N ALA A 3 -8.43 15.24 1.02
CA ALA A 3 -7.46 14.18 1.17
C ALA A 3 -7.02 14.06 2.63
N LEU A 4 -7.06 12.83 3.18
CA LEU A 4 -6.56 12.56 4.52
C LEU A 4 -5.05 12.85 4.53
N PRO A 5 -4.51 13.41 5.62
CA PRO A 5 -3.08 13.61 5.73
C PRO A 5 -2.37 12.25 5.70
N ARG A 6 -1.15 12.23 5.19
CA ARG A 6 -0.33 11.04 5.20
C ARG A 6 -0.05 10.61 6.64
N SER A 7 -0.37 9.37 6.96
CA SER A 7 -0.21 8.78 8.28
C SER A 7 0.41 7.40 8.18
N ALA A 8 0.82 6.84 9.32
CA ALA A 8 1.32 5.47 9.40
C ALA A 8 0.27 4.47 8.87
N GLY A 9 -1.02 4.68 9.16
CA GLY A 9 -2.12 3.86 8.66
C GLY A 9 -2.24 3.90 7.13
N THR A 10 -2.06 5.07 6.52
CA THR A 10 -2.03 5.23 5.07
C THR A 10 -0.86 4.47 4.44
N ASP A 11 0.34 4.58 5.00
CA ASP A 11 1.53 3.87 4.50
C ASP A 11 1.36 2.34 4.60
N VAL A 12 0.76 1.83 5.67
CA VAL A 12 0.45 0.41 5.85
C VAL A 12 -0.57 -0.08 4.82
N ALA A 13 -1.66 0.65 4.61
CA ALA A 13 -2.67 0.28 3.61
C ALA A 13 -2.09 0.27 2.20
N ALA A 14 -1.26 1.28 1.84
CA ALA A 14 -0.57 1.34 0.57
C ALA A 14 0.41 0.16 0.40
N GLN A 15 1.13 -0.23 1.45
CA GLN A 15 2.02 -1.39 1.44
C GLN A 15 1.25 -2.69 1.21
N CYS A 16 0.14 -2.91 1.91
CA CYS A 16 -0.70 -4.09 1.74
C CYS A 16 -1.27 -4.16 0.31
N PHE A 17 -1.78 -3.04 -0.21
CA PHE A 17 -2.31 -2.94 -1.56
C PHE A 17 -1.25 -3.27 -2.62
N LEU A 18 -0.06 -2.65 -2.54
CA LEU A 18 1.02 -2.91 -3.48
C LEU A 18 1.54 -4.34 -3.41
N ASN A 19 1.72 -4.91 -2.22
CA ASN A 19 2.15 -6.30 -2.07
C ASN A 19 1.12 -7.28 -2.67
N ALA A 20 -0.17 -7.02 -2.52
CA ALA A 20 -1.22 -7.81 -3.17
C ALA A 20 -1.14 -7.69 -4.71
N LEU A 21 -1.05 -6.45 -5.22
CA LEU A 21 -0.95 -6.18 -6.64
C LEU A 21 0.25 -6.87 -7.28
N LEU A 22 1.44 -6.73 -6.69
CA LEU A 22 2.69 -7.24 -7.27
C LEU A 22 2.77 -8.78 -7.26
N ARG A 23 2.00 -9.44 -6.41
CA ARG A 23 1.85 -10.91 -6.45
C ARG A 23 1.01 -11.37 -7.63
N GLU A 24 -0.02 -10.62 -7.96
CA GLU A 24 -0.96 -10.96 -9.04
C GLU A 24 -0.47 -10.50 -10.42
N THR A 25 0.42 -9.51 -10.46
CA THR A 25 0.95 -8.94 -11.70
C THR A 25 2.43 -9.25 -11.85
N LYS A 26 2.89 -9.41 -13.11
CA LYS A 26 4.31 -9.70 -13.41
C LYS A 26 4.98 -8.61 -14.23
N ASP A 27 4.29 -7.54 -14.51
CA ASP A 27 4.75 -6.45 -15.37
C ASP A 27 5.39 -5.29 -14.59
N TRP A 28 6.00 -5.59 -13.48
CA TRP A 28 6.81 -4.67 -12.70
C TRP A 28 8.30 -5.07 -12.72
N ARG A 29 9.17 -4.14 -12.39
CA ARG A 29 10.62 -4.36 -12.37
C ARG A 29 11.22 -3.85 -11.07
N TYR A 30 12.18 -4.61 -10.54
CA TYR A 30 13.05 -4.14 -9.48
C TYR A 30 14.25 -3.44 -10.10
N LEU A 31 14.51 -2.21 -9.71
CA LEU A 31 15.64 -1.41 -10.10
C LEU A 31 16.56 -1.22 -8.90
N PRO A 32 17.81 -1.74 -8.95
CA PRO A 32 18.75 -1.56 -7.84
C PRO A 32 19.09 -0.08 -7.65
N ALA A 33 19.57 0.25 -6.46
CA ALA A 33 20.06 1.59 -6.17
C ALA A 33 21.27 1.93 -7.05
N THR A 34 21.28 3.13 -7.61
CA THR A 34 22.38 3.61 -8.49
C THR A 34 23.45 4.40 -7.74
N ALA A 35 23.18 4.79 -6.49
CA ALA A 35 24.11 5.51 -5.62
C ALA A 35 24.06 4.93 -4.20
N ALA A 36 25.12 5.15 -3.41
CA ALA A 36 25.27 4.57 -2.09
C ALA A 36 24.14 4.93 -1.11
N ASP A 37 23.59 6.13 -1.22
CA ASP A 37 22.52 6.63 -0.34
C ASP A 37 21.13 6.52 -0.97
N ALA A 38 21.02 5.99 -2.19
CA ALA A 38 19.74 5.81 -2.87
C ALA A 38 19.06 4.52 -2.42
N LEU A 39 17.72 4.53 -2.39
CA LEU A 39 16.94 3.31 -2.23
C LEU A 39 16.74 2.63 -3.59
N PRO A 40 16.76 1.29 -3.63
CA PRO A 40 16.25 0.57 -4.77
C PRO A 40 14.76 0.89 -4.98
N ASN A 41 14.27 0.67 -6.19
CA ASN A 41 12.90 1.01 -6.54
C ASN A 41 12.18 -0.17 -7.19
N ILE A 42 10.88 -0.23 -7.00
CA ILE A 42 9.97 -0.98 -7.86
C ILE A 42 9.38 -0.01 -8.88
N HIS A 43 9.47 -0.38 -10.14
CA HIS A 43 8.94 0.36 -11.26
C HIS A 43 7.73 -0.40 -11.83
N ILE A 44 6.57 0.24 -11.81
CA ILE A 44 5.30 -0.32 -12.29
C ILE A 44 4.86 0.47 -13.51
N PRO A 45 4.96 -0.07 -14.72
CA PRO A 45 4.50 0.63 -15.92
C PRO A 45 2.98 0.76 -15.90
N LEU A 46 2.48 1.96 -16.15
CA LEU A 46 1.06 2.26 -16.23
C LEU A 46 0.59 2.35 -17.68
N SER A 47 1.41 2.93 -18.54
CA SER A 47 1.20 3.10 -19.98
C SER A 47 2.53 3.12 -20.70
N GLN A 48 2.52 3.47 -22.00
CA GLN A 48 3.76 3.68 -22.77
C GLN A 48 4.55 4.90 -22.28
N THR A 49 3.89 5.86 -21.64
CA THR A 49 4.48 7.15 -21.25
C THR A 49 4.50 7.39 -19.75
N GLN A 50 3.91 6.52 -18.95
CA GLN A 50 3.79 6.70 -17.50
C GLN A 50 4.17 5.46 -16.73
N ALA A 51 4.80 5.66 -15.59
CA ALA A 51 5.11 4.61 -14.63
C ALA A 51 5.05 5.11 -13.19
N LEU A 52 4.79 4.21 -12.26
CA LEU A 52 5.00 4.47 -10.84
C LEU A 52 6.38 4.00 -10.43
N ARG A 53 7.08 4.84 -9.68
CA ARG A 53 8.30 4.52 -8.95
C ARG A 53 8.01 4.44 -7.46
N VAL A 54 8.29 3.29 -6.86
CA VAL A 54 8.05 3.05 -5.44
C VAL A 54 9.38 2.68 -4.79
N PRO A 55 9.96 3.55 -3.93
CA PRO A 55 11.20 3.24 -3.24
C PRO A 55 11.00 2.08 -2.24
N VAL A 56 11.97 1.16 -2.19
CA VAL A 56 11.91 -0.07 -1.40
C VAL A 56 12.94 0.00 -0.27
N ARG A 57 12.48 -0.16 0.97
CA ARG A 57 13.36 -0.31 2.15
C ARG A 57 13.88 -1.73 2.30
N TYR A 58 13.03 -2.71 2.02
CA TYR A 58 13.36 -4.12 2.09
C TYR A 58 12.66 -4.87 0.94
N PHE A 59 13.46 -5.52 0.11
CA PHE A 59 12.98 -6.36 -0.97
C PHE A 59 12.89 -7.81 -0.47
N SER A 60 11.66 -8.32 -0.35
CA SER A 60 11.39 -9.64 0.17
C SER A 60 11.37 -10.69 -0.94
N PRO A 61 12.10 -11.80 -0.83
CA PRO A 61 11.98 -12.94 -1.74
C PRO A 61 10.57 -13.56 -1.78
N THR A 62 9.80 -13.39 -0.69
CA THR A 62 8.42 -13.90 -0.55
C THR A 62 7.38 -12.83 -0.87
N GLN A 63 7.77 -11.76 -1.54
CA GLN A 63 6.89 -10.67 -2.00
C GLN A 63 6.15 -9.91 -0.86
N HIS A 64 6.77 -9.86 0.32
CA HIS A 64 6.34 -9.00 1.43
C HIS A 64 7.29 -7.81 1.53
N HIS A 65 7.31 -6.99 0.46
CA HIS A 65 8.20 -5.84 0.38
C HIS A 65 7.82 -4.77 1.40
N GLN A 66 8.83 -4.02 1.87
CA GLN A 66 8.62 -2.82 2.65
C GLN A 66 9.00 -1.60 1.81
N TYR A 67 8.12 -0.63 1.74
CA TYR A 67 8.27 0.55 0.90
C TYR A 67 8.57 1.81 1.71
N ARG A 68 9.08 2.80 1.01
CA ARG A 68 9.14 4.17 1.49
C ARG A 68 8.19 5.02 0.66
N PHE A 69 7.15 5.52 1.28
CA PHE A 69 6.20 6.41 0.63
C PHE A 69 6.61 7.89 0.73
N PRO A 70 6.12 8.74 -0.16
CA PRO A 70 5.17 8.47 -1.24
C PRO A 70 5.80 7.72 -2.42
N ALA A 71 4.95 7.03 -3.19
CA ALA A 71 5.29 6.63 -4.55
C ALA A 71 5.30 7.87 -5.45
N THR A 72 5.98 7.78 -6.60
CA THR A 72 6.15 8.88 -7.54
C THR A 72 5.64 8.48 -8.91
N LEU A 73 4.82 9.33 -9.54
CA LEU A 73 4.40 9.18 -10.93
C LEU A 73 5.46 9.77 -11.86
N LEU A 74 6.06 8.94 -12.68
CA LEU A 74 7.03 9.32 -13.69
C LEU A 74 6.37 9.49 -15.05
N GLN A 75 6.84 10.49 -15.81
CA GLN A 75 6.56 10.64 -17.24
C GLN A 75 7.78 10.18 -18.06
N SER A 76 7.56 9.65 -19.27
CA SER A 76 8.63 9.04 -20.11
C SER A 76 9.85 9.90 -20.37
N ASN A 77 9.74 11.21 -20.20
CA ASN A 77 10.79 12.16 -20.52
C ASN A 77 11.39 12.84 -19.29
N SER A 78 11.05 12.37 -18.08
CA SER A 78 11.51 13.00 -16.83
C SER A 78 11.85 11.95 -15.79
N ASP A 79 13.01 12.06 -15.18
CA ASP A 79 13.38 11.34 -13.97
C ASP A 79 12.75 11.94 -12.71
N ASP A 80 12.28 13.17 -12.81
CA ASP A 80 11.51 13.85 -11.80
C ASP A 80 10.02 13.51 -11.98
N GLY A 81 9.35 13.21 -10.89
CA GLY A 81 7.95 12.85 -10.91
C GLY A 81 7.20 13.41 -9.71
N ASP A 82 5.90 13.43 -9.83
CA ASP A 82 5.02 13.93 -8.78
C ASP A 82 4.71 12.85 -7.76
N ALA A 83 4.77 13.22 -6.47
CA ALA A 83 4.35 12.35 -5.38
C ALA A 83 2.85 12.08 -5.47
N VAL A 84 2.45 10.82 -5.37
CA VAL A 84 1.04 10.41 -5.43
C VAL A 84 0.48 10.08 -4.06
N THR A 85 -0.78 10.44 -3.81
CA THR A 85 -1.54 10.01 -2.64
C THR A 85 -1.98 8.55 -2.80
N PHE A 86 -2.49 7.94 -1.71
CA PHE A 86 -3.02 6.58 -1.80
C PHE A 86 -4.20 6.47 -2.78
N ASP A 87 -5.12 7.41 -2.76
CA ASP A 87 -6.28 7.42 -3.67
C ASP A 87 -5.83 7.53 -5.13
N GLN A 88 -4.86 8.42 -5.41
CA GLN A 88 -4.26 8.54 -6.74
C GLN A 88 -3.53 7.26 -7.17
N LEU A 89 -2.80 6.61 -6.25
CA LEU A 89 -2.14 5.34 -6.51
C LEU A 89 -3.15 4.27 -6.95
N VAL A 90 -4.28 4.16 -6.23
CA VAL A 90 -5.35 3.22 -6.57
C VAL A 90 -5.94 3.55 -7.95
N ASP A 91 -6.25 4.82 -8.21
CA ASP A 91 -6.82 5.25 -9.49
C ASP A 91 -5.88 4.93 -10.67
N LEU A 92 -4.61 5.26 -10.54
CA LEU A 92 -3.61 5.00 -11.59
C LEU A 92 -3.48 3.50 -11.89
N ILE A 93 -3.55 2.65 -10.88
CA ILE A 93 -3.50 1.19 -11.07
C ILE A 93 -4.77 0.67 -11.74
N LEU A 94 -5.95 1.16 -11.36
CA LEU A 94 -7.21 0.73 -11.95
C LEU A 94 -7.40 1.21 -13.39
N GLU A 95 -6.81 2.34 -13.75
CA GLU A 95 -6.80 2.86 -15.11
C GLU A 95 -5.81 2.14 -16.04
N LYS A 96 -4.91 1.31 -15.48
CA LYS A 96 -3.96 0.53 -16.25
C LYS A 96 -4.68 -0.36 -17.27
N PRO A 97 -4.29 -0.37 -18.58
CA PRO A 97 -5.01 -1.11 -19.60
C PRO A 97 -5.18 -2.60 -19.31
N SER A 98 -4.19 -3.24 -18.69
CA SER A 98 -4.27 -4.65 -18.29
C SER A 98 -5.28 -4.94 -17.18
N VAL A 99 -5.59 -3.96 -16.35
CA VAL A 99 -6.61 -4.05 -15.29
C VAL A 99 -7.97 -3.65 -15.82
N LYS A 100 -8.05 -2.48 -16.44
CA LYS A 100 -9.30 -1.90 -16.98
C LYS A 100 -9.91 -2.75 -18.08
N GLY A 101 -9.11 -3.38 -18.93
CA GLY A 101 -9.58 -4.24 -20.01
C GLY A 101 -10.07 -5.62 -19.58
N SER A 102 -9.84 -6.02 -18.34
CA SER A 102 -10.22 -7.34 -17.81
C SER A 102 -11.50 -7.33 -16.97
N LEU A 103 -11.98 -6.15 -16.56
CA LEU A 103 -13.10 -6.00 -15.63
C LEU A 103 -14.11 -4.97 -16.17
N ASP A 104 -15.39 -5.18 -15.88
CA ASP A 104 -16.42 -4.19 -16.16
C ASP A 104 -16.34 -2.98 -15.21
N ALA A 105 -16.95 -1.86 -15.62
CA ALA A 105 -16.89 -0.60 -14.89
C ALA A 105 -17.47 -0.70 -13.47
N ASP A 106 -18.54 -1.48 -13.28
CA ASP A 106 -19.18 -1.64 -11.97
C ASP A 106 -18.29 -2.45 -11.03
N THR A 107 -17.62 -3.47 -11.54
CA THR A 107 -16.67 -4.26 -10.78
C THR A 107 -15.45 -3.43 -10.37
N LEU A 108 -14.92 -2.60 -11.26
CA LEU A 108 -13.82 -1.66 -10.94
C LEU A 108 -14.24 -0.65 -9.88
N ALA A 109 -15.45 -0.07 -9.99
CA ALA A 109 -15.96 0.90 -9.03
C ALA A 109 -16.13 0.26 -7.64
N ARG A 110 -16.71 -0.95 -7.56
CA ARG A 110 -16.85 -1.70 -6.30
C ARG A 110 -15.50 -2.09 -5.71
N PHE A 111 -14.56 -2.48 -6.54
CA PHE A 111 -13.20 -2.80 -6.09
C PHE A 111 -12.52 -1.56 -5.48
N LYS A 112 -12.57 -0.43 -6.19
CA LYS A 112 -12.05 0.86 -5.68
C LYS A 112 -12.66 1.22 -4.33
N GLN A 113 -14.00 1.16 -4.23
CA GLN A 113 -14.71 1.44 -2.99
C GLN A 113 -14.20 0.57 -1.84
N ARG A 114 -14.10 -0.75 -2.03
CA ARG A 114 -13.61 -1.67 -1.00
C ARG A 114 -12.16 -1.39 -0.58
N VAL A 115 -11.29 -1.03 -1.53
CA VAL A 115 -9.90 -0.67 -1.23
C VAL A 115 -9.85 0.59 -0.38
N LEU A 116 -10.64 1.61 -0.70
CA LEU A 116 -10.68 2.86 0.05
C LEU A 116 -11.34 2.69 1.44
N GLU A 117 -12.37 1.87 1.55
CA GLU A 117 -12.98 1.50 2.84
C GLU A 117 -11.97 0.76 3.73
N SER A 118 -11.27 -0.24 3.17
CA SER A 118 -10.20 -0.96 3.87
C SER A 118 -9.07 -0.02 4.32
N HIS A 119 -8.72 0.97 3.49
CA HIS A 119 -7.77 2.01 3.87
C HIS A 119 -8.26 2.83 5.06
N ALA A 120 -9.52 3.29 5.01
CA ALA A 120 -10.12 4.08 6.09
C ALA A 120 -10.13 3.30 7.41
N HIS A 121 -10.51 2.02 7.38
CA HIS A 121 -10.50 1.16 8.56
C HIS A 121 -9.08 0.92 9.09
N THR A 122 -8.10 0.67 8.19
CA THR A 122 -6.69 0.50 8.57
C THR A 122 -6.14 1.77 9.21
N TRP A 123 -6.46 2.93 8.63
CA TRP A 123 -6.07 4.22 9.16
C TRP A 123 -6.66 4.44 10.56
N GLN A 124 -7.97 4.20 10.74
CA GLN A 124 -8.60 4.31 12.04
C GLN A 124 -8.00 3.34 13.08
N ALA A 125 -7.78 2.07 12.69
CA ALA A 125 -7.23 1.07 13.58
C ALA A 125 -5.81 1.43 14.06
N ILE A 126 -4.98 1.98 13.19
CA ILE A 126 -3.59 2.32 13.52
C ILE A 126 -3.50 3.67 14.23
N ASP A 127 -4.15 4.71 13.69
CA ASP A 127 -4.01 6.06 14.21
C ASP A 127 -4.79 6.30 15.52
N LEU A 128 -5.92 5.61 15.72
CA LEU A 128 -6.65 5.65 17.00
C LEU A 128 -6.00 4.79 18.08
N ARG A 129 -5.18 3.82 17.72
CA ARG A 129 -4.51 2.92 18.66
C ARG A 129 -3.04 3.30 18.92
N HIS A 130 -2.64 4.55 18.75
CA HIS A 130 -1.31 5.02 19.16
C HIS A 130 -0.96 4.75 20.62
N GLY A 131 -1.93 4.38 21.48
CA GLY A 131 -1.70 3.88 22.84
C GLY A 131 -1.06 2.49 22.94
N TRP A 132 -0.89 1.77 21.83
CA TRP A 132 -0.36 0.40 21.81
C TRP A 132 1.13 0.30 22.15
N VAL A 133 1.87 1.37 21.97
CA VAL A 133 3.31 1.43 22.33
C VAL A 133 3.49 1.18 23.84
N ASN A 134 2.49 1.48 24.64
CA ASN A 134 2.52 1.29 26.09
C ASN A 134 2.17 -0.13 26.56
N LEU A 135 1.81 -1.04 25.63
CA LEU A 135 1.52 -2.44 25.99
C LEU A 135 2.79 -3.30 26.13
N ARG A 136 3.96 -2.80 25.73
CA ARG A 136 5.24 -3.51 25.87
C ARG A 136 5.60 -3.82 27.32
N ASP A 137 5.07 -3.04 28.27
CA ASP A 137 5.40 -3.14 29.69
C ASP A 137 4.35 -3.90 30.51
N LYS A 138 3.34 -4.50 29.85
CA LYS A 138 2.29 -5.27 30.52
C LYS A 138 2.27 -6.70 30.01
N PRO A 139 2.03 -7.69 30.88
CA PRO A 139 1.81 -9.06 30.44
C PRO A 139 0.56 -9.10 29.54
N LEU A 140 0.73 -9.46 28.29
CA LEU A 140 -0.34 -9.57 27.32
C LEU A 140 -1.00 -10.95 27.45
N THR A 141 -2.33 -10.99 27.41
CA THR A 141 -3.05 -12.24 27.16
C THR A 141 -2.91 -12.65 25.71
N PHE A 142 -3.20 -13.91 25.38
CA PHE A 142 -3.23 -14.36 23.98
C PHE A 142 -4.20 -13.53 23.14
N ALA A 143 -5.38 -13.19 23.69
CA ALA A 143 -6.36 -12.35 23.01
C ALA A 143 -5.81 -10.93 22.73
N ASP A 144 -5.06 -10.35 23.68
CA ASP A 144 -4.42 -9.04 23.47
C ASP A 144 -3.37 -9.10 22.36
N ALA A 145 -2.55 -10.15 22.34
CA ALA A 145 -1.53 -10.35 21.32
C ALA A 145 -2.15 -10.54 19.91
N GLU A 146 -3.23 -11.33 19.81
CA GLU A 146 -3.98 -11.52 18.57
C GLU A 146 -4.64 -10.24 18.06
N GLN A 147 -5.22 -9.46 18.98
CA GLN A 147 -5.82 -8.16 18.64
C GLN A 147 -4.78 -7.11 18.28
N ALA A 148 -3.53 -7.28 18.73
CA ALA A 148 -2.42 -6.41 18.40
C ALA A 148 -1.95 -6.55 16.95
N LEU A 149 -2.23 -7.65 16.29
CA LEU A 149 -1.90 -7.89 14.89
C LEU A 149 -2.84 -7.11 13.96
N LEU A 150 -2.77 -5.77 14.02
CA LEU A 150 -3.64 -4.87 13.24
C LEU A 150 -3.47 -5.05 11.72
N VAL A 151 -2.29 -5.44 11.30
CA VAL A 151 -1.90 -5.54 9.88
C VAL A 151 -2.03 -6.95 9.34
N GLY A 152 -2.56 -7.86 10.15
CA GLY A 152 -2.65 -9.27 9.79
C GLY A 152 -1.33 -10.02 9.99
N HIS A 153 -1.37 -11.32 9.76
CA HIS A 153 -0.20 -12.19 9.80
C HIS A 153 0.61 -12.02 8.50
N ALA A 154 1.91 -12.32 8.53
CA ALA A 154 2.79 -12.23 7.36
C ALA A 154 2.27 -13.02 6.14
N PHE A 155 1.52 -14.11 6.37
CA PHE A 155 0.88 -14.92 5.33
C PHE A 155 -0.54 -14.45 4.94
N HIS A 156 -1.16 -13.59 5.76
CA HIS A 156 -2.47 -12.99 5.51
C HIS A 156 -2.39 -11.49 5.77
N PRO A 157 -1.78 -10.74 4.85
CA PRO A 157 -1.47 -9.32 5.05
C PRO A 157 -2.70 -8.39 4.97
N ALA A 158 -3.91 -8.94 4.88
CA ALA A 158 -5.10 -8.10 4.94
C ALA A 158 -5.23 -7.47 6.33
N PRO A 159 -5.40 -6.15 6.42
CA PRO A 159 -5.67 -5.50 7.68
C PRO A 159 -6.94 -6.09 8.31
N LYS A 160 -6.94 -6.28 9.62
CA LYS A 160 -8.16 -6.64 10.34
C LYS A 160 -9.09 -5.42 10.33
N SER A 161 -10.00 -5.38 9.34
CA SER A 161 -11.09 -4.41 9.30
C SER A 161 -12.22 -4.94 10.19
N HIS A 162 -12.17 -4.64 11.47
CA HIS A 162 -13.32 -4.87 12.34
C HIS A 162 -14.12 -3.58 12.44
N GLU A 163 -15.43 -3.68 12.20
CA GLU A 163 -16.33 -2.65 12.66
C GLU A 163 -16.14 -2.45 14.17
N PRO A 164 -16.11 -1.21 14.66
CA PRO A 164 -16.08 -1.00 16.09
C PRO A 164 -17.31 -1.67 16.68
N PHE A 165 -17.10 -2.62 17.58
CA PHE A 165 -18.20 -3.18 18.36
C PHE A 165 -18.88 -2.02 19.11
N ASN A 166 -20.17 -1.82 18.84
CA ASN A 166 -21.05 -0.97 19.63
C ASN A 166 -21.20 -1.49 21.05
#